data_63df99cec613c068371f15dc8b927ef4
#
_entry.id   63df99cec613c068371f15dc8b927ef4
#
_cell.length_a   1.000
_cell.length_b   1.000
_cell.length_c   1.000
_cell.angle_alpha   90.00
_cell.angle_beta   90.00
_cell.angle_gamma   90.00
#
_symmetry.space_group_name_H-M   'P 1'
#
loop_
_entity.id
_entity.type
_entity.pdbx_description
1 polymer ?
#
loop_
_entity_poly.entity_id
_entity_poly.type
_entity_poly.pdbx_seq_one_letter_code
_entity_poly.pdbx_strand_id
1 'polypeptide(L)' 'MKNKLYNALKARYEARKSESLATLSVYFNNAAGIGEHPQMVEEMVKQVDKMANAEDCLEVLKRSFG' A
#
# COMPACT_ATOMS: atom_id res chain seq x y z
N MET A 1 22.29 14.96 -0.35
CA MET A 1 21.67 15.27 0.93
C MET A 1 20.17 14.98 0.89
N LYS A 2 19.68 14.27 1.85
CA LYS A 2 18.25 14.03 1.97
C LYS A 2 17.64 15.19 2.73
N ASN A 3 16.71 15.87 2.13
CA ASN A 3 16.05 16.98 2.79
C ASN A 3 14.74 16.53 3.44
N LYS A 4 14.09 17.45 4.13
CA LYS A 4 12.86 17.15 4.85
C LYS A 4 11.72 16.76 3.91
N LEU A 5 11.69 17.33 2.70
CA LEU A 5 10.65 16.99 1.73
C LEU A 5 10.81 15.56 1.22
N TYR A 6 12.03 15.14 0.93
CA TYR A 6 12.31 13.76 0.54
C TYR A 6 11.85 12.82 1.64
N ASN A 7 12.23 13.10 2.88
CA ASN A 7 11.87 12.24 4.02
C ASN A 7 10.36 12.19 4.22
N ALA A 8 9.66 13.29 4.02
CA ALA A 8 8.21 13.34 4.14
C ALA A 8 7.52 12.51 3.06
N LEU A 9 8.00 12.60 1.82
CA LEU A 9 7.47 11.78 0.72
C LEU A 9 7.67 10.29 1.00
N LYS A 10 8.88 9.93 1.41
CA LYS A 10 9.21 8.55 1.73
C LYS A 10 8.29 8.01 2.82
N ALA A 11 8.13 8.77 3.90
CA ALA A 11 7.28 8.38 5.02
C ALA A 11 5.82 8.22 4.59
N ARG A 12 5.33 9.08 3.70
CA ARG A 12 3.97 9.00 3.20
C ARG A 12 3.72 7.70 2.45
N TYR A 13 4.63 7.33 1.55
CA TYR A 13 4.47 6.11 0.77
C TYR A 13 4.68 4.86 1.63
N GLU A 14 5.58 4.91 2.60
CA GLU A 14 5.74 3.81 3.55
C GLU A 14 4.46 3.61 4.36
N ALA A 15 3.82 4.69 4.78
CA ALA A 15 2.56 4.62 5.50
C ALA A 15 1.45 4.02 4.64
N ARG A 16 1.34 4.44 3.38
CA ARG A 16 0.33 3.89 2.45
C ARG A 16 0.52 2.39 2.25
N LYS A 17 1.76 1.96 2.10
CA LYS A 17 2.09 0.55 1.97
C LYS A 17 1.66 -0.23 3.22
N SER A 18 1.99 0.29 4.40
CA SER A 18 1.62 -0.36 5.66
C SER A 18 0.13 -0.42 5.86
N GLU A 19 -0.59 0.65 5.52
CA GLU A 19 -2.05 0.69 5.62
C GLU A 19 -2.71 -0.35 4.73
N SER A 20 -2.25 -0.45 3.49
CA SER A 20 -2.79 -1.43 2.55
C SER A 20 -2.52 -2.85 3.02
N LEU A 21 -1.31 -3.10 3.51
CA LEU A 21 -0.94 -4.41 4.03
C LEU A 21 -1.81 -4.79 5.22
N ALA A 22 -2.02 -3.87 6.14
CA ALA A 22 -2.87 -4.11 7.32
C ALA A 22 -4.31 -4.40 6.92
N THR A 23 -4.84 -3.64 5.97
CA THR A 23 -6.21 -3.83 5.48
C THR A 23 -6.36 -5.19 4.79
N LEU A 24 -5.41 -5.56 3.94
CA LEU A 24 -5.41 -6.87 3.28
C LEU A 24 -5.34 -7.99 4.30
N SER A 25 -4.55 -7.83 5.35
CA SER A 25 -4.43 -8.83 6.40
C SER A 25 -5.77 -9.08 7.08
N VAL A 26 -6.54 -8.01 7.33
CA VAL A 26 -7.88 -8.14 7.90
C VAL A 26 -8.79 -8.94 6.98
N TYR A 27 -8.80 -8.62 5.67
CA TYR A 27 -9.63 -9.35 4.72
C TYR A 27 -9.24 -10.82 4.63
N PHE A 28 -7.96 -11.12 4.57
CA PHE A 28 -7.50 -12.51 4.48
C PHE A 28 -7.86 -13.31 5.74
N ASN A 29 -7.83 -12.65 6.90
CA ASN A 29 -8.17 -13.32 8.15
C ASN A 29 -9.67 -13.54 8.32
N ASN A 30 -10.49 -12.85 7.52
CA ASN A 30 -11.95 -12.99 7.53
C ASN A 30 -12.46 -13.68 6.27
N ALA A 31 -11.72 -14.66 5.79
CA ALA A 31 -11.99 -15.32 4.52
C ALA A 31 -13.36 -15.99 4.43
N ALA A 32 -13.98 -16.33 5.56
CA ALA A 32 -15.28 -17.01 5.57
C ALA A 32 -16.38 -16.20 4.88
N GLY A 33 -16.28 -14.87 4.87
CA GLY A 33 -17.29 -14.02 4.26
C GLY A 33 -17.01 -13.63 2.81
N ILE A 34 -15.81 -13.91 2.31
CA ILE A 34 -15.39 -13.39 1.01
C ILE A 34 -16.23 -13.95 -0.14
N GLY A 35 -16.56 -15.22 -0.11
CA GLY A 35 -17.33 -15.85 -1.18
C GLY A 35 -18.72 -15.28 -1.36
N GLU A 36 -19.27 -14.67 -0.33
CA GLU A 36 -20.62 -14.11 -0.36
C GLU A 36 -20.65 -12.61 -0.67
N HIS A 37 -19.47 -11.97 -0.74
CA HIS A 37 -19.35 -10.53 -0.90
C HIS A 37 -18.38 -10.18 -2.02
N PRO A 38 -18.86 -10.17 -3.28
CA PRO A 38 -18.00 -9.81 -4.42
C PRO A 38 -17.30 -8.47 -4.26
N GLN A 39 -17.93 -7.52 -3.54
CA GLN A 39 -17.33 -6.22 -3.28
C GLN A 39 -16.03 -6.32 -2.46
N MET A 40 -15.89 -7.36 -1.64
CA MET A 40 -14.66 -7.55 -0.89
C MET A 40 -13.47 -7.81 -1.80
N VAL A 41 -13.66 -8.61 -2.83
CA VAL A 41 -12.59 -8.88 -3.79
C VAL A 41 -12.19 -7.59 -4.50
N GLU A 42 -13.17 -6.77 -4.91
CA GLU A 42 -12.90 -5.49 -5.53
C GLU A 42 -12.12 -4.57 -4.59
N GLU A 43 -12.49 -4.53 -3.31
CA GLU A 43 -11.76 -3.71 -2.34
C GLU A 43 -10.34 -4.22 -2.13
N MET A 44 -10.15 -5.54 -2.13
CA MET A 44 -8.82 -6.13 -2.01
C MET A 44 -7.95 -5.77 -3.22
N VAL A 45 -8.53 -5.78 -4.42
CA VAL A 45 -7.81 -5.36 -5.63
C VAL A 45 -7.32 -3.92 -5.47
N LYS A 46 -8.18 -3.03 -4.97
CA LYS A 46 -7.79 -1.63 -4.73
C LYS A 46 -6.63 -1.52 -3.75
N GLN A 47 -6.63 -2.34 -2.70
CA GLN A 47 -5.57 -2.33 -1.71
C GLN A 47 -4.24 -2.84 -2.30
N VAL A 48 -4.30 -3.88 -3.11
CA VAL A 48 -3.10 -4.38 -3.78
C VAL A 48 -2.53 -3.31 -4.72
N ASP A 49 -3.41 -2.63 -5.47
CA ASP A 49 -2.99 -1.55 -6.36
C ASP A 49 -2.33 -0.41 -5.60
N LYS A 50 -2.88 -0.02 -4.46
CA LYS A 50 -2.28 1.01 -3.61
C LYS A 50 -0.90 0.59 -3.12
N MET A 51 -0.77 -0.66 -2.70
CA MET A 51 0.49 -1.19 -2.20
C MET A 51 1.54 -1.22 -3.30
N ALA A 52 1.16 -1.70 -4.48
CA ALA A 52 2.06 -1.73 -5.63
C ALA A 52 2.50 -0.33 -6.04
N ASN A 53 1.56 0.62 -6.05
CA ASN A 53 1.87 2.01 -6.36
C ASN A 53 2.85 2.60 -5.34
N ALA A 54 2.63 2.34 -4.06
CA ALA A 54 3.52 2.84 -3.01
C ALA A 54 4.93 2.26 -3.15
N GLU A 55 5.03 0.97 -3.45
CA GLU A 55 6.33 0.33 -3.66
C GLU A 55 7.06 0.92 -4.86
N ASP A 56 6.34 1.14 -5.96
CA ASP A 56 6.91 1.77 -7.15
C ASP A 56 7.40 3.19 -6.85
N CYS A 57 6.60 3.96 -6.11
CA CYS A 57 6.97 5.33 -5.77
C CYS A 57 8.20 5.37 -4.87
N LEU A 58 8.30 4.44 -3.90
CA LEU A 58 9.47 4.34 -3.05
C LEU A 58 10.72 4.01 -3.86
N GLU A 59 10.59 3.12 -4.83
CA GLU A 59 11.71 2.77 -5.71
C GLU A 59 12.15 3.96 -6.56
N VAL A 60 11.19 4.71 -7.11
CA VAL A 60 11.49 5.92 -7.88
C VAL A 60 12.20 6.95 -7.02
N LEU A 61 11.72 7.17 -5.79
CA LEU A 61 12.34 8.13 -4.88
C LEU A 61 13.79 7.75 -4.59
N LYS A 62 14.00 6.48 -4.29
CA LYS A 62 15.34 5.97 -3.99
C LYS A 62 16.26 6.07 -5.19
N ARG A 63 15.79 5.66 -6.37
CA ARG A 63 16.58 5.60 -7.59
C ARG A 63 16.94 6.98 -8.11
N SER A 64 15.99 7.92 -8.04
CA SER A 64 16.15 9.24 -8.66
C SER A 64 16.67 10.30 -7.70
N PHE A 65 16.42 10.17 -6.41
CA PHE A 65 16.72 11.21 -5.43
C PHE A 65 17.42 10.69 -4.17
N GLY A 66 17.53 9.38 -4.05
CA GLY A 66 18.12 8.74 -2.89
C GLY A 66 19.65 8.67 -2.85
#